data_d0fba1b32cdcbb9af5173c1198d076c6
#
_entry.id   d0fba1b32cdcbb9af5173c1198d076c6
#
_cell.length_a   1.000
_cell.length_b   1.000
_cell.length_c   1.000
_cell.angle_alpha   90.00
_cell.angle_beta   90.00
_cell.angle_gamma   90.00
#
_symmetry.space_group_name_H-M   'P 1'
#
loop_
_entity.id
_entity.type
_entity.pdbx_description
1 polymer ?
#
loop_
_entity_poly.entity_id
_entity_poly.type
_entity_poly.pdbx_seq_one_letter_code
_entity_poly.pdbx_strand_id
1 'polypeptide(L)'
;MKPLFVFDLDSTITRCELLPLIARSVGLEDEMARQTEAAMGSELPFAQSFSQRVELLKVVPVSRARAIAAGAALNGEIARFLREYPQRCMILTGNLDVWIEDLLDRLGMRGRCLCSRALVREDRLEGITEILDKAKACEGLPRPFVAIGDGSNDIGMLRRADLGIAFGGVRTLCEGMIAAADRVITDEKQLVSLLKSLL
;
A
#
# COMPACT_ATOMS: atom_id res chain seq x y z
N MET A 1 -8.42 -21.85 -12.87
CA MET A 1 -8.74 -21.45 -11.49
C MET A 1 -8.97 -19.95 -11.47
N LYS A 2 -9.90 -19.46 -10.64
CA LYS A 2 -10.10 -18.01 -10.47
C LYS A 2 -8.92 -17.40 -9.71
N PRO A 3 -8.40 -16.22 -10.10
CA PRO A 3 -7.20 -15.65 -9.52
C PRO A 3 -7.41 -15.11 -8.10
N LEU A 4 -6.29 -14.95 -7.36
CA LEU A 4 -6.19 -14.08 -6.21
C LEU A 4 -5.87 -12.66 -6.70
N PHE A 5 -6.53 -11.64 -6.17
CA PHE A 5 -6.25 -10.24 -6.44
C PHE A 5 -5.43 -9.64 -5.29
N VAL A 6 -4.25 -9.17 -5.61
CA VAL A 6 -3.27 -8.65 -4.65
C VAL A 6 -3.10 -7.15 -4.87
N PHE A 7 -3.49 -6.37 -3.88
CA PHE A 7 -3.51 -4.91 -3.97
C PHE A 7 -2.42 -4.29 -3.09
N ASP A 8 -1.76 -3.27 -3.60
CA ASP A 8 -1.14 -2.27 -2.72
C ASP A 8 -2.21 -1.45 -1.99
N LEU A 9 -1.82 -0.77 -0.91
CA LEU A 9 -2.73 0.03 -0.08
C LEU A 9 -2.70 1.51 -0.45
N ASP A 10 -1.53 2.15 -0.31
CA ASP A 10 -1.35 3.59 -0.48
C ASP A 10 -1.52 3.97 -1.96
N SER A 11 -2.26 5.04 -2.24
CA SER A 11 -2.53 5.52 -3.60
C SER A 11 -3.13 4.47 -4.57
N THR A 12 -3.41 3.25 -4.09
CA THR A 12 -4.12 2.19 -4.82
C THR A 12 -5.51 1.96 -4.23
N ILE A 13 -5.63 1.49 -2.99
CA ILE A 13 -6.91 1.37 -2.27
C ILE A 13 -7.29 2.72 -1.66
N THR A 14 -6.33 3.42 -1.03
CA THR A 14 -6.51 4.78 -0.55
C THR A 14 -6.28 5.79 -1.67
N ARG A 15 -6.85 6.99 -1.54
CA ARG A 15 -6.64 8.12 -2.46
C ARG A 15 -5.50 9.04 -2.04
N CYS A 16 -4.62 8.55 -1.18
CA CYS A 16 -3.46 9.30 -0.67
C CYS A 16 -2.41 8.34 -0.09
N GLU A 17 -1.20 8.87 0.11
CA GLU A 17 -0.16 8.24 0.91
C GLU A 17 -0.46 8.45 2.40
N LEU A 18 -0.41 7.39 3.22
CA LEU A 18 -0.77 7.47 4.64
C LEU A 18 0.32 8.18 5.48
N LEU A 19 1.61 7.98 5.18
CA LEU A 19 2.68 8.64 5.93
C LEU A 19 2.61 10.18 5.83
N PRO A 20 2.47 10.78 4.65
CA PRO A 20 2.21 12.22 4.52
C PRO A 20 0.93 12.69 5.22
N LEU A 21 -0.14 11.87 5.17
CA LEU A 21 -1.39 12.19 5.84
C LEU A 21 -1.21 12.26 7.38
N ILE A 22 -0.45 11.32 7.96
CA ILE A 22 -0.10 11.31 9.39
C ILE A 22 0.80 12.52 9.72
N ALA A 23 1.83 12.79 8.90
CA ALA A 23 2.76 13.90 9.10
C ALA A 23 2.05 15.26 9.15
N ARG A 24 1.07 15.48 8.27
CA ARG A 24 0.23 16.69 8.24
C ARG A 24 -0.44 16.96 9.59
N SER A 25 -0.88 15.92 10.29
CA SER A 25 -1.59 16.04 11.57
C SER A 25 -0.76 16.64 12.69
N VAL A 26 0.56 16.70 12.54
CA VAL A 26 1.53 17.22 13.52
C VAL A 26 2.45 18.29 12.94
N GLY A 27 2.13 18.83 11.74
CA GLY A 27 2.89 19.92 11.11
C GLY A 27 4.26 19.49 10.54
N LEU A 28 4.42 18.19 10.23
CA LEU A 28 5.65 17.64 9.64
C LEU A 28 5.52 17.38 8.13
N GLU A 29 4.55 18.00 7.46
CA GLU A 29 4.27 17.77 6.05
C GLU A 29 5.44 18.13 5.15
N ASP A 30 6.06 19.32 5.38
CA ASP A 30 7.19 19.79 4.59
C ASP A 30 8.43 18.91 4.76
N GLU A 31 8.70 18.44 5.98
CA GLU A 31 9.81 17.53 6.25
C GLU A 31 9.58 16.16 5.58
N MET A 32 8.36 15.65 5.68
CA MET A 32 7.97 14.41 5.01
C MET A 32 8.11 14.53 3.49
N ALA A 33 7.70 15.66 2.91
CA ALA A 33 7.83 15.92 1.47
C ALA A 33 9.31 15.94 1.05
N ARG A 34 10.17 16.64 1.80
CA ARG A 34 11.63 16.68 1.55
C ARG A 34 12.25 15.28 1.56
N GLN A 35 11.92 14.46 2.57
CA GLN A 35 12.45 13.09 2.66
C GLN A 35 11.93 12.20 1.52
N THR A 36 10.68 12.38 1.10
CA THR A 36 10.10 11.65 -0.02
C THR A 36 10.78 12.06 -1.33
N GLU A 37 11.00 13.35 -1.56
CA GLU A 37 11.67 13.86 -2.76
C GLU A 37 13.13 13.41 -2.83
N ALA A 38 13.85 13.48 -1.70
CA ALA A 38 15.22 12.98 -1.59
C ALA A 38 15.31 11.48 -1.91
N ALA A 39 14.33 10.70 -1.46
CA ALA A 39 14.25 9.27 -1.76
C ALA A 39 13.94 8.99 -3.25
N MET A 40 13.11 9.81 -3.87
CA MET A 40 12.78 9.69 -5.30
C MET A 40 13.94 10.10 -6.22
N GLY A 41 14.74 11.07 -5.80
CA GLY A 41 15.93 11.55 -6.52
C GLY A 41 17.20 10.71 -6.29
N SER A 42 17.16 9.76 -5.37
CA SER A 42 18.26 8.86 -5.04
C SER A 42 17.86 7.42 -5.32
N GLU A 43 18.84 6.55 -5.64
CA GLU A 43 18.63 5.09 -5.74
C GLU A 43 18.48 4.43 -4.34
N LEU A 44 17.89 5.15 -3.36
CA LEU A 44 17.73 4.62 -2.01
C LEU A 44 16.76 3.43 -2.01
N PRO A 45 17.16 2.29 -1.43
CA PRO A 45 16.25 1.16 -1.24
C PRO A 45 15.00 1.58 -0.46
N PHE A 46 13.84 1.03 -0.85
CA PHE A 46 12.56 1.31 -0.17
C PHE A 46 12.66 1.20 1.36
N ALA A 47 13.30 0.14 1.86
CA ALA A 47 13.44 -0.09 3.29
C ALA A 47 14.14 1.08 4.02
N GLN A 48 15.17 1.65 3.42
CA GLN A 48 15.91 2.78 4.02
C GLN A 48 15.06 4.05 4.02
N SER A 49 14.45 4.40 2.89
CA SER A 49 13.56 5.55 2.76
C SER A 49 12.34 5.42 3.68
N PHE A 50 11.76 4.23 3.76
CA PHE A 50 10.62 3.97 4.63
C PHE A 50 11.00 4.14 6.11
N SER A 51 12.15 3.58 6.54
CA SER A 51 12.63 3.71 7.93
C SER A 51 12.85 5.17 8.34
N GLN A 52 13.44 6.00 7.48
CA GLN A 52 13.63 7.42 7.75
C GLN A 52 12.31 8.16 7.94
N ARG A 53 11.33 7.91 7.09
CA ARG A 53 9.99 8.51 7.18
C ARG A 53 9.22 8.04 8.41
N VAL A 54 9.36 6.78 8.78
CA VAL A 54 8.76 6.24 10.03
C VAL A 54 9.41 6.86 11.26
N GLU A 55 10.72 7.05 11.27
CA GLU A 55 11.42 7.70 12.38
C GLU A 55 10.90 9.13 12.65
N LEU A 56 10.65 9.89 11.58
CA LEU A 56 10.03 11.22 11.68
C LEU A 56 8.65 11.18 12.36
N LEU A 57 7.89 10.10 12.17
CA LEU A 57 6.53 9.95 12.68
C LEU A 57 6.44 9.33 14.09
N LYS A 58 7.54 8.95 14.72
CA LYS A 58 7.55 8.41 16.10
C LYS A 58 6.99 9.37 17.14
N VAL A 59 6.97 10.66 16.85
CA VAL A 59 6.37 11.70 17.72
C VAL A 59 4.85 11.59 17.78
N VAL A 60 4.23 10.90 16.83
CA VAL A 60 2.77 10.74 16.75
C VAL A 60 2.35 9.53 17.59
N PRO A 61 1.42 9.65 18.54
CA PRO A 61 0.84 8.50 19.23
C PRO A 61 0.27 7.49 18.21
N VAL A 62 0.51 6.20 18.44
CA VAL A 62 0.06 5.13 17.53
C VAL A 62 -1.45 5.15 17.34
N SER A 63 -2.20 5.36 18.43
CA SER A 63 -3.67 5.49 18.39
C SER A 63 -4.13 6.64 17.50
N ARG A 64 -3.41 7.79 17.52
CA ARG A 64 -3.71 8.93 16.65
C ARG A 64 -3.39 8.63 15.18
N ALA A 65 -2.20 8.05 14.90
CA ALA A 65 -1.82 7.66 13.55
C ALA A 65 -2.82 6.64 12.96
N ARG A 66 -3.25 5.67 13.76
CA ARG A 66 -4.27 4.67 13.41
C ARG A 66 -5.61 5.32 13.06
N ALA A 67 -6.09 6.23 13.88
CA ALA A 67 -7.35 6.94 13.62
C ALA A 67 -7.29 7.78 12.34
N ILE A 68 -6.14 8.42 12.06
CA ILE A 68 -5.91 9.18 10.83
C ILE A 68 -5.93 8.24 9.62
N ALA A 69 -5.20 7.13 9.67
CA ALA A 69 -5.18 6.14 8.59
C ALA A 69 -6.57 5.54 8.34
N ALA A 70 -7.32 5.23 9.41
CA ALA A 70 -8.70 4.75 9.31
C ALA A 70 -9.64 5.75 8.62
N GLY A 71 -9.38 7.05 8.78
CA GLY A 71 -10.13 8.14 8.13
C GLY A 71 -9.75 8.42 6.67
N ALA A 72 -8.72 7.75 6.12
CA ALA A 72 -8.24 8.02 4.77
C ALA A 72 -9.35 7.85 3.71
N ALA A 73 -9.35 8.74 2.71
CA ALA A 73 -10.24 8.63 1.56
C ALA A 73 -9.90 7.38 0.72
N LEU A 74 -10.90 6.65 0.26
CA LEU A 74 -10.76 5.42 -0.50
C LEU A 74 -11.15 5.60 -1.96
N ASN A 75 -10.54 4.83 -2.85
CA ASN A 75 -11.07 4.54 -4.17
C ASN A 75 -12.31 3.66 -3.99
N GLY A 76 -13.48 4.27 -4.17
CA GLY A 76 -14.77 3.71 -3.74
C GLY A 76 -15.13 2.41 -4.44
N GLU A 77 -14.84 2.28 -5.73
CA GLU A 77 -15.12 1.07 -6.49
C GLU A 77 -14.18 -0.07 -6.07
N ILE A 78 -12.89 0.23 -5.85
CA ILE A 78 -11.92 -0.76 -5.35
C ILE A 78 -12.31 -1.22 -3.95
N ALA A 79 -12.63 -0.30 -3.04
CA ALA A 79 -13.06 -0.64 -1.68
C ALA A 79 -14.36 -1.47 -1.67
N ARG A 80 -15.29 -1.22 -2.60
CA ARG A 80 -16.49 -2.04 -2.78
C ARG A 80 -16.14 -3.45 -3.26
N PHE A 81 -15.25 -3.57 -4.24
CA PHE A 81 -14.78 -4.85 -4.76
C PHE A 81 -14.13 -5.71 -3.68
N LEU A 82 -13.27 -5.11 -2.82
CA LEU A 82 -12.65 -5.82 -1.69
C LEU A 82 -13.70 -6.41 -0.74
N ARG A 83 -14.74 -5.62 -0.40
CA ARG A 83 -15.82 -6.09 0.50
C ARG A 83 -16.74 -7.12 -0.16
N GLU A 84 -16.92 -7.05 -1.47
CA GLU A 84 -17.76 -8.00 -2.23
C GLU A 84 -17.05 -9.35 -2.42
N TYR A 85 -15.71 -9.33 -2.58
CA TYR A 85 -14.91 -10.53 -2.85
C TYR A 85 -13.74 -10.72 -1.87
N PRO A 86 -13.93 -10.62 -0.55
CA PRO A 86 -12.80 -10.60 0.40
C PRO A 86 -11.97 -11.88 0.32
N GLN A 87 -12.59 -13.03 0.02
CA GLN A 87 -11.90 -14.33 -0.09
C GLN A 87 -10.98 -14.40 -1.33
N ARG A 88 -11.13 -13.49 -2.28
CA ARG A 88 -10.33 -13.38 -3.50
C ARG A 88 -9.34 -12.24 -3.49
N CYS A 89 -9.28 -11.49 -2.38
CA CYS A 89 -8.42 -10.32 -2.28
C CYS A 89 -7.41 -10.48 -1.15
N MET A 90 -6.26 -9.86 -1.33
CA MET A 90 -5.20 -9.72 -0.35
C MET A 90 -4.55 -8.34 -0.50
N ILE A 91 -4.07 -7.78 0.60
CA ILE A 91 -3.35 -6.51 0.60
C ILE A 91 -1.87 -6.79 0.90
N LEU A 92 -0.96 -6.24 0.11
CA LEU A 92 0.47 -6.19 0.36
C LEU A 92 0.92 -4.74 0.46
N THR A 93 1.32 -4.29 1.66
CA THR A 93 1.70 -2.89 1.88
C THR A 93 2.99 -2.77 2.68
N GLY A 94 3.80 -1.77 2.34
CA GLY A 94 4.95 -1.39 3.16
C GLY A 94 4.57 -0.72 4.49
N ASN A 95 3.31 -0.32 4.70
CA ASN A 95 2.86 0.34 5.92
C ASN A 95 2.98 -0.54 7.17
N LEU A 96 2.99 0.10 8.34
CA LEU A 96 3.06 -0.59 9.62
C LEU A 96 1.69 -1.14 10.04
N ASP A 97 1.68 -2.39 10.49
CA ASP A 97 0.51 -3.10 11.01
C ASP A 97 -0.28 -2.24 12.02
N VAL A 98 0.42 -1.65 12.97
CA VAL A 98 -0.15 -0.85 14.07
C VAL A 98 -0.88 0.42 13.62
N TRP A 99 -0.58 0.94 12.42
CA TRP A 99 -1.23 2.13 11.88
C TRP A 99 -2.44 1.83 11.01
N ILE A 100 -2.46 0.67 10.35
CA ILE A 100 -3.49 0.34 9.35
C ILE A 100 -4.59 -0.60 9.85
N GLU A 101 -4.51 -1.06 11.08
CA GLU A 101 -5.42 -2.07 11.63
C GLU A 101 -6.91 -1.68 11.48
N ASP A 102 -7.28 -0.46 11.93
CA ASP A 102 -8.67 0.01 11.85
C ASP A 102 -9.10 0.29 10.39
N LEU A 103 -8.14 0.66 9.51
CA LEU A 103 -8.39 0.78 8.08
C LEU A 103 -8.71 -0.59 7.46
N LEU A 104 -7.98 -1.63 7.84
CA LEU A 104 -8.23 -3.00 7.40
C LEU A 104 -9.60 -3.50 7.86
N ASP A 105 -10.03 -3.15 9.07
CA ASP A 105 -11.38 -3.44 9.57
C ASP A 105 -12.46 -2.76 8.71
N ARG A 106 -12.28 -1.47 8.45
CA ARG A 106 -13.18 -0.68 7.59
C ARG A 106 -13.30 -1.26 6.16
N LEU A 107 -12.22 -1.87 5.66
CA LEU A 107 -12.17 -2.53 4.35
C LEU A 107 -12.73 -3.97 4.38
N GLY A 108 -12.91 -4.59 5.56
CA GLY A 108 -13.24 -6.00 5.70
C GLY A 108 -12.07 -6.94 5.35
N MET A 109 -10.84 -6.44 5.51
CA MET A 109 -9.61 -7.13 5.10
C MET A 109 -8.71 -7.54 6.27
N ARG A 110 -9.21 -7.50 7.52
CA ARG A 110 -8.47 -8.03 8.68
C ARG A 110 -8.11 -9.50 8.45
N GLY A 111 -6.83 -9.84 8.68
CA GLY A 111 -6.29 -11.17 8.43
C GLY A 111 -6.00 -11.50 6.95
N ARG A 112 -6.17 -10.52 6.04
CA ARG A 112 -5.87 -10.62 4.62
C ARG A 112 -4.91 -9.54 4.14
N CYS A 113 -3.99 -9.17 5.00
CA CYS A 113 -2.95 -8.20 4.72
C CYS A 113 -1.59 -8.73 5.17
N LEU A 114 -0.60 -8.61 4.31
CA LEU A 114 0.82 -8.68 4.67
C LEU A 114 1.36 -7.26 4.68
N CYS A 115 2.02 -6.87 5.76
CA CYS A 115 2.51 -5.53 5.99
C CYS A 115 3.78 -5.53 6.83
N SER A 116 4.46 -4.40 6.89
CA SER A 116 5.57 -4.20 7.81
C SER A 116 5.11 -4.23 9.26
N ARG A 117 5.99 -4.57 10.19
CA ARG A 117 5.67 -4.75 11.60
C ARG A 117 6.44 -3.80 12.48
N ALA A 118 5.82 -3.39 13.57
CA ALA A 118 6.40 -2.46 14.52
C ALA A 118 6.28 -2.93 15.96
N LEU A 119 7.18 -2.43 16.79
CA LEU A 119 7.13 -2.55 18.24
C LEU A 119 6.51 -1.27 18.82
N VAL A 120 5.50 -1.45 19.68
CA VAL A 120 4.78 -0.36 20.35
C VAL A 120 4.85 -0.55 21.84
N ARG A 121 5.11 0.53 22.58
CA ARG A 121 5.00 0.58 24.03
C ARG A 121 4.28 1.87 24.45
N GLU A 122 3.30 1.76 25.32
CA GLU A 122 2.56 2.91 25.87
C GLU A 122 2.07 3.90 24.79
N ASP A 123 1.46 3.37 23.73
CA ASP A 123 0.97 4.15 22.56
C ASP A 123 2.06 4.86 21.75
N ARG A 124 3.32 4.48 21.91
CA ARG A 124 4.47 5.03 21.19
C ARG A 124 5.13 3.98 20.31
N LEU A 125 5.48 4.39 19.10
CA LEU A 125 6.26 3.55 18.20
C LEU A 125 7.72 3.49 18.68
N GLU A 126 8.19 2.31 19.12
CA GLU A 126 9.59 2.11 19.51
C GLU A 126 10.48 1.87 18.29
N GLY A 127 10.00 1.11 17.33
CA GLY A 127 10.77 0.83 16.11
C GLY A 127 10.06 -0.11 15.15
N ILE A 128 10.69 -0.30 14.01
CA ILE A 128 10.28 -1.28 13.00
C ILE A 128 10.98 -2.60 13.33
N THR A 129 10.23 -3.69 13.37
CA THR A 129 10.77 -5.04 13.61
C THR A 129 10.92 -5.81 12.30
N GLU A 130 10.10 -5.50 11.29
CA GLU A 130 10.14 -6.12 9.98
C GLU A 130 9.65 -5.14 8.92
N ILE A 131 10.35 -5.04 7.80
CA ILE A 131 9.89 -4.30 6.61
C ILE A 131 9.50 -5.32 5.55
N LEU A 132 8.25 -5.22 5.06
CA LEU A 132 7.74 -6.12 4.04
C LEU A 132 8.45 -5.89 2.70
N ASP A 133 9.06 -6.95 2.19
CA ASP A 133 9.45 -7.06 0.79
C ASP A 133 8.28 -7.66 -0.01
N LYS A 134 7.57 -6.82 -0.77
CA LYS A 134 6.42 -7.24 -1.57
C LYS A 134 6.77 -8.30 -2.60
N ALA A 135 7.96 -8.21 -3.21
CA ALA A 135 8.40 -9.18 -4.19
C ALA A 135 8.59 -10.57 -3.56
N LYS A 136 9.25 -10.62 -2.40
CA LYS A 136 9.45 -11.87 -1.65
C LYS A 136 8.13 -12.42 -1.12
N ALA A 137 7.24 -11.57 -0.64
CA ALA A 137 5.93 -11.97 -0.12
C ALA A 137 5.07 -12.68 -1.19
N CYS A 138 5.26 -12.36 -2.47
CA CYS A 138 4.56 -13.03 -3.57
C CYS A 138 4.95 -14.49 -3.79
N GLU A 139 6.13 -14.94 -3.29
CA GLU A 139 6.61 -16.31 -3.51
C GLU A 139 5.71 -17.36 -2.83
N GLY A 140 5.02 -16.99 -1.75
CA GLY A 140 4.09 -17.85 -1.01
C GLY A 140 2.63 -17.76 -1.46
N LEU A 141 2.30 -16.93 -2.45
CA LEU A 141 0.92 -16.70 -2.85
C LEU A 141 0.38 -17.80 -3.78
N PRO A 142 -0.91 -18.18 -3.64
CA PRO A 142 -1.54 -19.10 -4.56
C PRO A 142 -1.64 -18.51 -5.96
N ARG A 143 -1.47 -19.37 -6.98
CA ARG A 143 -1.59 -19.00 -8.39
C ARG A 143 -2.89 -19.49 -9.02
N PRO A 144 -3.41 -18.81 -10.06
CA PRO A 144 -2.89 -17.54 -10.59
C PRO A 144 -3.21 -16.37 -9.67
N PHE A 145 -2.37 -15.31 -9.68
CA PHE A 145 -2.70 -14.05 -9.01
C PHE A 145 -2.50 -12.83 -9.90
N VAL A 146 -3.32 -11.82 -9.66
CA VAL A 146 -3.27 -10.50 -10.31
C VAL A 146 -2.74 -9.51 -9.28
N ALA A 147 -1.67 -8.78 -9.62
CA ALA A 147 -1.11 -7.74 -8.76
C ALA A 147 -1.53 -6.35 -9.24
N ILE A 148 -1.90 -5.48 -8.31
CA ILE A 148 -2.32 -4.10 -8.56
C ILE A 148 -1.53 -3.17 -7.64
N GLY A 149 -0.83 -2.19 -8.21
CA GLY A 149 -0.04 -1.22 -7.44
C GLY A 149 0.28 0.03 -8.25
N ASP A 150 0.86 1.05 -7.61
CA ASP A 150 1.12 2.37 -8.19
C ASP A 150 2.57 2.86 -7.99
N GLY A 151 3.30 2.27 -7.04
CA GLY A 151 4.63 2.71 -6.61
C GLY A 151 5.79 1.85 -7.12
N SER A 152 7.00 2.43 -7.12
CA SER A 152 8.21 1.70 -7.51
C SER A 152 8.49 0.44 -6.67
N ASN A 153 8.02 0.43 -5.41
CA ASN A 153 8.09 -0.73 -4.52
C ASN A 153 7.15 -1.88 -4.93
N ASP A 154 6.22 -1.64 -5.89
CA ASP A 154 5.32 -2.66 -6.45
C ASP A 154 5.88 -3.36 -7.68
N ILE A 155 6.93 -2.83 -8.31
CA ILE A 155 7.53 -3.37 -9.53
C ILE A 155 7.83 -4.86 -9.37
N GLY A 156 8.43 -5.25 -8.24
CA GLY A 156 8.76 -6.65 -7.97
C GLY A 156 7.52 -7.55 -7.82
N MET A 157 6.44 -7.03 -7.26
CA MET A 157 5.15 -7.71 -7.13
C MET A 157 4.48 -7.86 -8.51
N LEU A 158 4.43 -6.78 -9.31
CA LEU A 158 3.84 -6.82 -10.65
C LEU A 158 4.52 -7.86 -11.55
N ARG A 159 5.86 -7.87 -11.55
CA ARG A 159 6.65 -8.83 -12.38
C ARG A 159 6.46 -10.29 -11.99
N ARG A 160 6.04 -10.57 -10.77
CA ARG A 160 5.79 -11.94 -10.28
C ARG A 160 4.36 -12.41 -10.49
N ALA A 161 3.45 -11.50 -10.78
CA ALA A 161 2.05 -11.81 -11.02
C ALA A 161 1.84 -12.55 -12.35
N ASP A 162 0.72 -13.27 -12.47
CA ASP A 162 0.25 -13.80 -13.75
C ASP A 162 -0.38 -12.68 -14.60
N LEU A 163 -0.79 -11.57 -13.97
CA LEU A 163 -1.19 -10.31 -14.59
C LEU A 163 -0.80 -9.16 -13.66
N GLY A 164 0.17 -8.34 -14.05
CA GLY A 164 0.58 -7.14 -13.35
C GLY A 164 -0.14 -5.89 -13.87
N ILE A 165 -0.80 -5.15 -12.99
CA ILE A 165 -1.56 -3.94 -13.33
C ILE A 165 -0.95 -2.74 -12.61
N ALA A 166 -0.43 -1.77 -13.35
CA ALA A 166 -0.04 -0.47 -12.81
C ALA A 166 -1.28 0.44 -12.75
N PHE A 167 -1.65 0.88 -11.55
CA PHE A 167 -2.81 1.72 -11.32
C PHE A 167 -2.42 3.19 -11.11
N GLY A 168 -2.70 4.04 -12.10
CA GLY A 168 -2.41 5.48 -12.10
C GLY A 168 -3.62 6.37 -11.76
N GLY A 169 -4.58 5.87 -11.00
CA GLY A 169 -5.82 6.62 -10.70
C GLY A 169 -5.66 7.70 -9.62
N VAL A 170 -4.56 7.70 -8.88
CA VAL A 170 -4.30 8.65 -7.80
C VAL A 170 -3.09 9.53 -8.10
N ARG A 171 -2.03 8.95 -8.64
CA ARG A 171 -0.80 9.67 -8.99
C ARG A 171 -0.24 9.23 -10.35
N THR A 172 0.67 10.03 -10.89
CA THR A 172 1.41 9.69 -12.11
C THR A 172 2.35 8.52 -11.84
N LEU A 173 2.31 7.52 -12.70
CA LEU A 173 3.18 6.35 -12.63
C LEU A 173 4.57 6.68 -13.15
N CYS A 174 5.62 6.15 -12.50
CA CYS A 174 6.97 6.22 -13.03
C CYS A 174 7.18 5.26 -14.21
N GLU A 175 8.18 5.53 -15.03
CA GLU A 175 8.51 4.70 -16.21
C GLU A 175 8.75 3.23 -15.84
N GLY A 176 9.41 2.97 -14.72
CA GLY A 176 9.67 1.62 -14.23
C GLY A 176 8.39 0.83 -13.92
N MET A 177 7.35 1.49 -13.40
CA MET A 177 6.04 0.88 -13.17
C MET A 177 5.34 0.54 -14.49
N ILE A 178 5.36 1.47 -15.44
CA ILE A 178 4.76 1.27 -16.77
C ILE A 178 5.44 0.11 -17.49
N ALA A 179 6.78 0.05 -17.43
CA ALA A 179 7.58 -1.00 -18.07
C ALA A 179 7.43 -2.39 -17.39
N ALA A 180 7.04 -2.42 -16.12
CA ALA A 180 6.89 -3.66 -15.36
C ALA A 180 5.48 -4.27 -15.46
N ALA A 181 4.50 -3.48 -15.88
CA ALA A 181 3.09 -3.88 -15.90
C ALA A 181 2.67 -4.47 -17.25
N ASP A 182 1.79 -5.48 -17.21
CA ASP A 182 1.09 -5.99 -18.39
C ASP A 182 -0.03 -5.05 -18.84
N ARG A 183 -0.59 -4.28 -17.89
CA ARG A 183 -1.66 -3.30 -18.12
C ARG A 183 -1.42 -2.03 -17.31
N VAL A 184 -1.75 -0.90 -17.90
CA VAL A 184 -1.80 0.40 -17.23
C VAL A 184 -3.25 0.87 -17.22
N ILE A 185 -3.79 1.15 -16.04
CA ILE A 185 -5.19 1.60 -15.86
C ILE A 185 -5.19 2.82 -14.94
N THR A 186 -5.91 3.86 -15.33
CA THR A 186 -6.00 5.12 -14.57
C THR A 186 -7.39 5.40 -14.00
N ASP A 187 -8.37 4.58 -14.34
CA ASP A 187 -9.74 4.70 -13.86
C ASP A 187 -10.16 3.49 -13.02
N GLU A 188 -10.67 3.74 -11.80
CA GLU A 188 -11.03 2.67 -10.86
C GLU A 188 -12.19 1.79 -11.34
N LYS A 189 -13.12 2.34 -12.16
CA LYS A 189 -14.24 1.56 -12.71
C LYS A 189 -13.76 0.61 -13.78
N GLN A 190 -12.83 1.05 -14.63
CA GLN A 190 -12.19 0.20 -15.64
C GLN A 190 -11.41 -0.92 -14.96
N LEU A 191 -10.65 -0.60 -13.90
CA LEU A 191 -9.93 -1.60 -13.12
C LEU A 191 -10.90 -2.66 -12.57
N VAL A 192 -11.93 -2.25 -11.84
CA VAL A 192 -12.90 -3.17 -11.23
C VAL A 192 -13.65 -3.99 -12.28
N SER A 193 -13.98 -3.39 -13.44
CA SER A 193 -14.60 -4.12 -14.56
C SER A 193 -13.70 -5.23 -15.07
N LEU A 194 -12.41 -4.96 -15.25
CA LEU A 194 -11.42 -5.98 -15.62
C LEU A 194 -11.34 -7.08 -14.55
N LEU A 195 -11.20 -6.73 -13.27
CA LEU A 195 -11.09 -7.73 -12.20
C LEU A 195 -12.35 -8.63 -12.12
N LYS A 196 -13.55 -8.05 -12.30
CA LYS A 196 -14.80 -8.83 -12.35
C LYS A 196 -14.87 -9.77 -13.55
N SER A 197 -14.27 -9.44 -14.67
CA SER A 197 -14.23 -10.32 -15.85
C SER A 197 -13.30 -11.54 -15.65
N LEU A 198 -12.43 -11.52 -14.64
CA LEU A 198 -11.53 -12.61 -14.29
C LEU A 198 -12.10 -13.55 -13.19
N LEU A 199 -13.25 -13.20 -12.60
CA LEU A 199 -13.95 -13.99 -11.58
C LEU A 199 -14.79 -15.12 -12.22
#